data_4bc32e0d986e1eacc4f51b04a81c9010
#
_entry.id   4bc32e0d986e1eacc4f51b04a81c9010
#
_cell.length_a   1.000
_cell.length_b   1.000
_cell.length_c   1.000
_cell.angle_alpha   90.00
_cell.angle_beta   90.00
_cell.angle_gamma   90.00
#
_symmetry.space_group_name_H-M   'P 1'
#
loop_
_entity.id
_entity.type
_entity.pdbx_description
1 polymer ?
#
loop_
_entity_poly.entity_id
_entity_poly.type
_entity_poly.pdbx_seq_one_letter_code
_entity_poly.pdbx_strand_id
1 'polypeptide(L)'
;MLTTLPEFFDKEHEDLLREFEGAQILREYRAAAWQNAVRMPFPGKKDEAWRRISLDALLSTPLEFFPDKKAHLPAGTGISAREAVFYAGTLATGLGINEARLEPALEQAGVIFRDYADVERGDPLLLADINGKVVPPADGKFAAAASALADRGVFLHIPARFRIEKPLLVRLAASNPGSAAFTHNIIKLEAGASAVVVLDFASDGAAKQTEKGLHAGILEIHLGEGADLTLVELQKFGPKLWNITHERAILERDARLHWVYGALGAALSKNFIETSLIGEGAEVKMHGFYFAGGEQVFDLDTQQNHLAARTTSDLLYKGAAAGSSKTVWEGMIYVDPQAMQTDGLQTNRNLVLSAGAEVSALPGLEILADDVRCSHGATIGKLDEDELFYLQTRGIPRVEAEQLIIEGFFGEITAQVPIAELQSEITEIIKARFELAVQR
;
A
#
# COMPACT_ATOMS: atom_id res chain seq x y z
N MET A 1 -14.09 22.55 1.78
CA MET A 1 -15.01 22.67 0.60
C MET A 1 -15.70 21.35 0.38
N LEU A 2 -17.03 21.28 0.46
CA LEU A 2 -17.82 20.06 0.25
C LEU A 2 -18.29 20.00 -1.22
N THR A 3 -17.84 19.00 -1.98
CA THR A 3 -18.17 18.83 -3.41
C THR A 3 -17.89 17.40 -3.87
N THR A 4 -18.49 16.96 -4.98
CA THR A 4 -18.17 15.67 -5.59
C THR A 4 -16.80 15.72 -6.30
N LEU A 5 -16.17 14.55 -6.51
CA LEU A 5 -14.91 14.48 -7.28
C LEU A 5 -15.02 15.09 -8.69
N PRO A 6 -16.05 14.76 -9.51
CA PRO A 6 -16.20 15.41 -10.81
C PRO A 6 -16.27 16.93 -10.73
N GLU A 7 -17.12 17.46 -9.85
CA GLU A 7 -17.26 18.92 -9.68
C GLU A 7 -15.98 19.59 -9.16
N PHE A 8 -15.20 18.88 -8.34
CA PHE A 8 -13.93 19.38 -7.84
C PHE A 8 -12.89 19.50 -8.95
N PHE A 9 -12.76 18.49 -9.82
CA PHE A 9 -11.80 18.52 -10.92
C PHE A 9 -12.28 19.28 -12.17
N ASP A 10 -13.56 19.67 -12.27
CA ASP A 10 -14.08 20.51 -13.34
C ASP A 10 -13.83 22.01 -13.09
N LYS A 11 -13.48 22.42 -11.87
CA LYS A 11 -13.21 23.81 -11.52
C LYS A 11 -11.73 24.14 -11.64
N GLU A 12 -11.42 25.35 -12.13
CA GLU A 12 -10.08 25.89 -12.09
C GLU A 12 -9.71 26.26 -10.64
N HIS A 13 -9.09 25.33 -9.93
CA HIS A 13 -8.62 25.54 -8.56
C HIS A 13 -7.13 25.89 -8.51
N GLU A 14 -6.65 26.72 -9.43
CA GLU A 14 -5.26 27.20 -9.39
C GLU A 14 -4.94 27.92 -8.08
N ASP A 15 -5.93 28.53 -7.43
CA ASP A 15 -5.74 29.19 -6.14
C ASP A 15 -5.39 28.20 -5.02
N LEU A 16 -5.88 26.95 -5.07
CA LEU A 16 -5.52 25.92 -4.08
C LEU A 16 -4.04 25.55 -4.15
N LEU A 17 -3.47 25.54 -5.36
CA LEU A 17 -2.05 25.24 -5.54
C LEU A 17 -1.14 26.36 -5.03
N ARG A 18 -1.65 27.60 -4.93
CA ARG A 18 -0.92 28.75 -4.37
C ARG A 18 -0.80 28.69 -2.84
N GLU A 19 -1.68 27.92 -2.19
CA GLU A 19 -1.63 27.73 -0.73
C GLU A 19 -0.53 26.76 -0.32
N PHE A 20 0.00 25.96 -1.24
CA PHE A 20 1.16 25.11 -0.97
C PHE A 20 2.43 25.98 -0.92
N GLU A 21 2.95 26.17 0.29
CA GLU A 21 4.23 26.81 0.53
C GLU A 21 5.33 25.87 0.05
N GLY A 22 6.26 26.33 -0.80
CA GLY A 22 7.34 25.50 -1.30
C GLY A 22 8.17 26.22 -2.36
N ALA A 23 9.29 25.60 -2.75
CA ALA A 23 10.14 26.10 -3.83
C ALA A 23 9.41 26.09 -5.17
N GLN A 24 9.82 26.97 -6.08
CA GLN A 24 9.21 27.12 -7.40
C GLN A 24 9.13 25.77 -8.15
N ILE A 25 10.18 24.94 -8.08
CA ILE A 25 10.24 23.64 -8.74
C ILE A 25 9.12 22.68 -8.29
N LEU A 26 8.76 22.69 -6.99
CA LEU A 26 7.66 21.85 -6.48
C LEU A 26 6.29 22.42 -6.87
N ARG A 27 6.15 23.75 -6.90
CA ARG A 27 4.91 24.38 -7.42
C ARG A 27 4.69 24.04 -8.89
N GLU A 28 5.73 24.04 -9.71
CA GLU A 28 5.67 23.64 -11.12
C GLU A 28 5.28 22.15 -11.26
N TYR A 29 5.87 21.28 -10.44
CA TYR A 29 5.50 19.85 -10.38
C TYR A 29 4.02 19.66 -10.02
N ARG A 30 3.54 20.28 -8.94
CA ARG A 30 2.14 20.22 -8.51
C ARG A 30 1.18 20.78 -9.56
N ALA A 31 1.54 21.89 -10.21
CA ALA A 31 0.73 22.50 -11.27
C ALA A 31 0.63 21.55 -12.50
N ALA A 32 1.73 20.94 -12.90
CA ALA A 32 1.72 19.96 -14.00
C ALA A 32 0.88 18.72 -13.63
N ALA A 33 1.02 18.23 -12.41
CA ALA A 33 0.22 17.11 -11.90
C ALA A 33 -1.28 17.43 -11.84
N TRP A 34 -1.64 18.66 -11.40
CA TRP A 34 -3.02 19.14 -11.40
C TRP A 34 -3.61 19.16 -12.81
N GLN A 35 -2.87 19.71 -13.79
CA GLN A 35 -3.32 19.70 -15.18
C GLN A 35 -3.57 18.29 -15.71
N ASN A 36 -2.74 17.32 -15.33
CA ASN A 36 -2.99 15.92 -15.67
C ASN A 36 -4.27 15.41 -15.00
N ALA A 37 -4.45 15.68 -13.71
CA ALA A 37 -5.65 15.26 -12.98
C ALA A 37 -6.95 15.85 -13.57
N VAL A 38 -6.93 17.12 -14.04
CA VAL A 38 -8.08 17.76 -14.69
C VAL A 38 -8.34 17.15 -16.06
N ARG A 39 -7.31 16.96 -16.88
CA ARG A 39 -7.44 16.49 -18.28
C ARG A 39 -7.84 15.02 -18.37
N MET A 40 -7.38 14.17 -17.48
CA MET A 40 -7.68 12.75 -17.50
C MET A 40 -9.14 12.49 -17.14
N PRO A 41 -9.88 11.66 -17.88
CA PRO A 41 -11.20 11.23 -17.46
C PRO A 41 -11.10 10.38 -16.18
N PHE A 42 -12.19 10.31 -15.42
CA PHE A 42 -12.28 9.28 -14.39
C PHE A 42 -12.28 7.90 -15.04
N PRO A 43 -11.52 6.94 -14.50
CA PRO A 43 -11.47 5.61 -15.05
C PRO A 43 -12.83 4.91 -14.91
N GLY A 44 -13.11 4.00 -15.82
CA GLY A 44 -14.38 3.28 -15.85
C GLY A 44 -14.26 1.90 -16.48
N LYS A 45 -15.39 1.25 -16.71
CA LYS A 45 -15.46 -0.15 -17.19
C LYS A 45 -14.77 -0.42 -18.54
N LYS A 46 -14.40 0.63 -19.31
CA LYS A 46 -13.65 0.49 -20.55
C LYS A 46 -12.14 0.37 -20.31
N ASP A 47 -11.67 0.84 -19.16
CA ASP A 47 -10.27 0.75 -18.77
C ASP A 47 -10.03 -0.61 -18.12
N GLU A 48 -9.08 -1.36 -18.64
CA GLU A 48 -8.86 -2.76 -18.24
C GLU A 48 -8.68 -2.94 -16.74
N ALA A 49 -7.81 -2.14 -16.15
CA ALA A 49 -7.51 -2.18 -14.71
C ALA A 49 -8.68 -1.75 -13.81
N TRP A 50 -9.79 -1.22 -14.38
CA TRP A 50 -10.94 -0.71 -13.64
C TRP A 50 -12.25 -1.42 -13.97
N ARG A 51 -12.25 -2.29 -14.98
CA ARG A 51 -13.50 -2.90 -15.50
C ARG A 51 -14.26 -3.77 -14.51
N ARG A 52 -13.59 -4.23 -13.44
CA ARG A 52 -14.15 -5.17 -12.45
C ARG A 52 -14.72 -4.49 -11.22
N ILE A 53 -14.49 -3.19 -11.07
CA ILE A 53 -15.00 -2.37 -9.97
C ILE A 53 -15.84 -1.22 -10.50
N SER A 54 -16.70 -0.61 -9.65
CA SER A 54 -17.45 0.60 -9.99
C SER A 54 -17.06 1.73 -9.05
N LEU A 55 -16.79 2.88 -9.64
CA LEU A 55 -16.55 4.14 -8.92
C LEU A 55 -17.81 5.00 -8.77
N ASP A 56 -18.98 4.57 -9.26
CA ASP A 56 -20.21 5.38 -9.29
C ASP A 56 -20.56 5.94 -7.90
N ALA A 57 -20.44 5.09 -6.86
CA ALA A 57 -20.72 5.50 -5.49
C ALA A 57 -19.70 6.54 -4.96
N LEU A 58 -18.44 6.44 -5.34
CA LEU A 58 -17.39 7.41 -5.00
C LEU A 58 -17.65 8.73 -5.74
N LEU A 59 -17.86 8.66 -7.06
CA LEU A 59 -18.01 9.85 -7.89
C LEU A 59 -19.26 10.67 -7.58
N SER A 60 -20.31 10.03 -7.05
CA SER A 60 -21.55 10.70 -6.64
C SER A 60 -21.57 11.17 -5.19
N THR A 61 -20.57 10.83 -4.38
CA THR A 61 -20.53 11.20 -2.96
C THR A 61 -19.85 12.56 -2.80
N PRO A 62 -20.50 13.55 -2.16
CA PRO A 62 -19.82 14.78 -1.77
C PRO A 62 -18.76 14.49 -0.71
N LEU A 63 -17.56 15.05 -0.89
CA LEU A 63 -16.43 14.94 0.02
C LEU A 63 -15.93 16.33 0.41
N GLU A 64 -15.42 16.47 1.60
CA GLU A 64 -14.74 17.66 2.04
C GLU A 64 -13.27 17.61 1.61
N PHE A 65 -12.86 18.56 0.77
CA PHE A 65 -11.47 18.75 0.38
C PHE A 65 -10.80 19.75 1.32
N PHE A 66 -9.62 19.42 1.82
CA PHE A 66 -8.87 20.22 2.80
C PHE A 66 -9.66 20.54 4.06
N PRO A 67 -10.10 19.51 4.82
CA PRO A 67 -10.78 19.72 6.09
C PRO A 67 -9.89 20.49 7.07
N ASP A 68 -10.53 21.26 7.96
CA ASP A 68 -9.82 22.02 9.00
C ASP A 68 -8.92 21.07 9.82
N LYS A 69 -7.63 21.41 9.95
CA LYS A 69 -6.59 20.56 10.58
C LYS A 69 -6.79 20.32 12.09
N LYS A 70 -7.89 20.83 12.68
CA LYS A 70 -8.23 20.73 14.11
C LYS A 70 -9.08 19.50 14.48
N ALA A 71 -9.18 18.51 13.60
CA ALA A 71 -9.90 17.28 13.93
C ALA A 71 -9.23 16.53 15.09
N HIS A 72 -10.06 15.95 15.96
CA HIS A 72 -9.56 15.13 17.06
C HIS A 72 -8.89 13.87 16.51
N LEU A 73 -7.71 13.57 17.07
CA LEU A 73 -7.02 12.30 16.85
C LEU A 73 -7.94 11.12 17.16
N PRO A 74 -8.09 10.18 16.26
CA PRO A 74 -8.66 8.88 16.60
C PRO A 74 -7.85 8.23 17.72
N ALA A 75 -8.53 7.66 18.72
CA ALA A 75 -7.85 6.92 19.77
C ALA A 75 -7.00 5.79 19.14
N GLY A 76 -5.70 5.77 19.42
CA GLY A 76 -4.76 4.77 18.91
C GLY A 76 -4.02 5.15 17.61
N THR A 77 -4.19 6.36 17.07
CA THR A 77 -3.39 6.84 15.91
C THR A 77 -2.09 7.53 16.30
N GLY A 78 -1.94 7.95 17.55
CA GLY A 78 -0.67 8.45 18.09
C GLY A 78 0.34 7.32 18.36
N ILE A 79 1.58 7.70 18.58
CA ILE A 79 2.67 6.79 18.94
C ILE A 79 2.61 6.50 20.43
N SER A 80 2.48 5.23 20.82
CA SER A 80 2.53 4.82 22.21
C SER A 80 3.95 4.90 22.78
N ALA A 81 4.08 5.02 24.10
CA ALA A 81 5.38 5.02 24.77
C ALA A 81 6.18 3.73 24.50
N ARG A 82 5.51 2.58 24.34
CA ARG A 82 6.15 1.30 24.01
C ARG A 82 6.72 1.33 22.58
N GLU A 83 5.95 1.81 21.62
CA GLU A 83 6.41 1.97 20.22
C GLU A 83 7.58 2.93 20.15
N ALA A 84 7.52 4.06 20.86
CA ALA A 84 8.60 5.03 20.89
C ALA A 84 9.94 4.46 21.42
N VAL A 85 9.93 3.39 22.20
CA VAL A 85 11.16 2.70 22.67
C VAL A 85 11.59 1.59 21.72
N PHE A 86 10.62 0.89 21.11
CA PHE A 86 10.87 -0.25 20.23
C PHE A 86 11.46 0.17 18.90
N TYR A 87 10.91 1.24 18.27
CA TYR A 87 11.33 1.70 16.95
C TYR A 87 12.48 2.73 17.04
N ALA A 88 13.44 2.67 16.09
CA ALA A 88 14.51 3.65 15.97
C ALA A 88 14.00 5.04 15.57
N GLY A 89 12.90 5.08 14.84
CA GLY A 89 12.17 6.28 14.48
C GLY A 89 10.68 6.01 14.39
N THR A 90 9.88 7.01 14.73
CA THR A 90 8.43 6.96 14.64
C THR A 90 7.91 8.25 14.03
N LEU A 91 7.00 8.14 13.08
CA LEU A 91 6.29 9.26 12.47
C LEU A 91 4.79 8.97 12.54
N ALA A 92 4.02 9.83 13.18
CA ALA A 92 2.58 9.85 13.05
C ALA A 92 2.15 11.12 12.31
N THR A 93 1.45 10.97 11.20
CA THR A 93 1.04 12.09 10.36
C THR A 93 -0.40 11.93 9.88
N GLY A 94 -1.05 13.04 9.60
CA GLY A 94 -2.45 13.12 9.17
C GLY A 94 -3.40 13.62 10.27
N LEU A 95 -4.57 14.12 9.87
CA LEU A 95 -5.62 14.62 10.77
C LEU A 95 -5.16 15.69 11.79
N GLY A 96 -4.17 16.51 11.40
CA GLY A 96 -3.60 17.53 12.30
C GLY A 96 -2.50 17.02 13.24
N ILE A 97 -2.10 15.75 13.11
CA ILE A 97 -0.92 15.20 13.75
C ILE A 97 0.29 15.42 12.84
N ASN A 98 1.39 15.77 13.43
CA ASN A 98 2.72 15.66 12.84
C ASN A 98 3.70 15.47 14.00
N GLU A 99 3.89 14.22 14.39
CA GLU A 99 4.78 13.83 15.47
C GLU A 99 5.87 12.94 14.89
N ALA A 100 7.05 13.50 14.71
CA ALA A 100 8.23 12.78 14.26
C ALA A 100 9.25 12.65 15.40
N ARG A 101 9.81 11.46 15.54
CA ARG A 101 10.93 11.17 16.42
C ARG A 101 11.91 10.27 15.67
N LEU A 102 13.18 10.57 15.75
CA LEU A 102 14.27 9.74 15.27
C LEU A 102 15.34 9.63 16.36
N GLU A 103 16.01 8.49 16.49
CA GLU A 103 17.15 8.36 17.39
C GLU A 103 18.25 9.36 17.00
N PRO A 104 18.82 10.14 17.95
CA PRO A 104 19.79 11.18 17.61
C PRO A 104 21.02 10.69 16.84
N ALA A 105 21.41 9.43 17.04
CA ALA A 105 22.52 8.83 16.29
C ALA A 105 22.23 8.68 14.80
N LEU A 106 20.96 8.43 14.44
CA LEU A 106 20.53 8.33 13.04
C LEU A 106 20.51 9.70 12.36
N GLU A 107 20.01 10.73 13.07
CA GLU A 107 20.04 12.11 12.56
C GLU A 107 21.48 12.59 12.32
N GLN A 108 22.40 12.32 13.26
CA GLN A 108 23.82 12.65 13.13
C GLN A 108 24.48 11.90 11.97
N ALA A 109 24.01 10.71 11.65
CA ALA A 109 24.47 9.93 10.50
C ALA A 109 23.89 10.41 9.17
N GLY A 110 22.99 11.41 9.17
CA GLY A 110 22.40 11.98 7.97
C GLY A 110 21.13 11.27 7.50
N VAL A 111 20.50 10.41 8.34
CA VAL A 111 19.17 9.85 8.05
C VAL A 111 18.16 10.98 8.14
N ILE A 112 17.33 11.10 7.11
CA ILE A 112 16.20 12.05 7.08
C ILE A 112 14.93 11.23 7.21
N PHE A 113 14.14 11.50 8.25
CA PHE A 113 12.86 10.84 8.52
C PHE A 113 11.87 11.89 9.01
N ARG A 114 11.05 12.41 8.09
CA ARG A 114 10.17 13.55 8.33
C ARG A 114 8.83 13.38 7.62
N ASP A 115 7.83 14.17 8.04
CA ASP A 115 6.62 14.37 7.27
C ASP A 115 6.93 15.02 5.91
N TYR A 116 6.24 14.56 4.87
CA TYR A 116 6.41 15.06 3.50
C TYR A 116 6.26 16.59 3.40
N ALA A 117 5.22 17.15 4.04
CA ALA A 117 4.98 18.59 4.01
C ALA A 117 6.05 19.39 4.77
N ASP A 118 6.68 18.81 5.80
CA ASP A 118 7.80 19.48 6.50
C ASP A 118 9.05 19.55 5.61
N VAL A 119 9.29 18.50 4.81
CA VAL A 119 10.39 18.51 3.84
C VAL A 119 10.09 19.51 2.71
N GLU A 120 8.85 19.57 2.23
CA GLU A 120 8.45 20.53 1.20
C GLU A 120 8.70 21.98 1.63
N ARG A 121 8.43 22.30 2.90
CA ARG A 121 8.64 23.65 3.47
C ARG A 121 10.12 23.96 3.78
N GLY A 122 10.83 22.98 4.33
CA GLY A 122 12.19 23.19 4.86
C GLY A 122 13.32 22.89 3.87
N ASP A 123 13.20 21.79 3.14
CA ASP A 123 14.26 21.26 2.27
C ASP A 123 13.69 20.78 0.91
N PRO A 124 13.01 21.65 0.15
CA PRO A 124 12.25 21.26 -1.04
C PRO A 124 13.07 20.60 -2.16
N LEU A 125 14.39 20.83 -2.19
CA LEU A 125 15.28 20.23 -3.20
C LEU A 125 15.41 18.71 -3.01
N LEU A 126 15.24 18.21 -1.79
CA LEU A 126 15.23 16.76 -1.53
C LEU A 126 14.07 16.06 -2.25
N LEU A 127 12.91 16.72 -2.32
CA LEU A 127 11.75 16.21 -3.03
C LEU A 127 11.88 16.34 -4.55
N ALA A 128 12.49 17.41 -5.04
CA ALA A 128 12.63 17.67 -6.47
C ALA A 128 13.40 16.57 -7.21
N ASP A 129 14.27 15.87 -6.50
CA ASP A 129 15.07 14.78 -7.07
C ASP A 129 14.31 13.46 -7.22
N ILE A 130 13.16 13.28 -6.56
CA ILE A 130 12.46 12.00 -6.55
C ILE A 130 10.97 12.09 -6.91
N ASN A 131 10.29 13.20 -6.57
CA ASN A 131 8.86 13.36 -6.84
C ASN A 131 8.49 13.04 -8.29
N GLY A 132 7.62 12.07 -8.47
CA GLY A 132 7.08 11.68 -9.77
C GLY A 132 8.08 11.00 -10.70
N LYS A 133 9.26 10.60 -10.22
CA LYS A 133 10.22 9.84 -11.02
C LYS A 133 9.97 8.35 -10.97
N VAL A 134 9.39 7.88 -9.87
CA VAL A 134 9.04 6.46 -9.68
C VAL A 134 7.56 6.24 -9.99
N VAL A 135 6.67 7.10 -9.50
CA VAL A 135 5.24 7.12 -9.84
C VAL A 135 4.92 8.44 -10.56
N PRO A 136 4.96 8.49 -11.90
CA PRO A 136 4.64 9.71 -12.64
C PRO A 136 3.18 10.13 -12.46
N PRO A 137 2.88 11.44 -12.44
CA PRO A 137 1.49 11.92 -12.46
C PRO A 137 0.68 11.46 -13.69
N ALA A 138 1.36 10.94 -14.71
CA ALA A 138 0.73 10.38 -15.91
C ALA A 138 0.16 8.97 -15.72
N ASP A 139 0.45 8.29 -14.62
CA ASP A 139 0.00 6.91 -14.36
C ASP A 139 -1.51 6.80 -14.11
N GLY A 140 -2.20 7.90 -13.96
CA GLY A 140 -3.65 7.93 -13.85
C GLY A 140 -4.18 9.14 -13.09
N LYS A 141 -5.49 9.32 -13.17
CA LYS A 141 -6.16 10.47 -12.56
C LYS A 141 -5.92 10.56 -11.04
N PHE A 142 -5.94 9.43 -10.32
CA PHE A 142 -5.72 9.41 -8.88
C PHE A 142 -4.26 9.59 -8.51
N ALA A 143 -3.32 9.08 -9.31
CA ALA A 143 -1.89 9.37 -9.14
C ALA A 143 -1.62 10.86 -9.36
N ALA A 144 -2.18 11.45 -10.42
CA ALA A 144 -2.07 12.87 -10.69
C ALA A 144 -2.69 13.73 -9.56
N ALA A 145 -3.85 13.34 -9.05
CA ALA A 145 -4.50 14.02 -7.93
C ALA A 145 -3.65 13.96 -6.66
N ALA A 146 -3.11 12.81 -6.30
CA ALA A 146 -2.23 12.66 -5.15
C ALA A 146 -0.94 13.47 -5.33
N SER A 147 -0.32 13.44 -6.51
CA SER A 147 0.87 14.27 -6.82
C SER A 147 0.62 15.77 -6.66
N ALA A 148 -0.56 16.24 -7.05
CA ALA A 148 -0.91 17.66 -6.98
C ALA A 148 -1.31 18.11 -5.56
N LEU A 149 -2.04 17.26 -4.82
CA LEU A 149 -2.79 17.64 -3.63
C LEU A 149 -2.26 17.06 -2.32
N ALA A 150 -1.26 16.17 -2.35
CA ALA A 150 -0.71 15.58 -1.13
C ALA A 150 -0.19 16.67 -0.19
N ASP A 151 -0.68 16.63 1.05
CA ASP A 151 -0.30 17.55 2.14
C ASP A 151 0.33 16.81 3.32
N ARG A 152 0.58 15.51 3.17
CA ARG A 152 1.12 14.61 4.21
C ARG A 152 1.74 13.37 3.58
N GLY A 153 2.51 12.64 4.36
CA GLY A 153 3.18 11.41 3.97
C GLY A 153 4.51 11.30 4.70
N VAL A 154 5.31 10.33 4.33
CA VAL A 154 6.67 10.17 4.85
C VAL A 154 7.69 10.50 3.78
N PHE A 155 8.75 11.18 4.18
CA PHE A 155 10.02 11.24 3.46
C PHE A 155 11.09 10.55 4.30
N LEU A 156 11.58 9.42 3.80
CA LEU A 156 12.70 8.68 4.37
C LEU A 156 13.87 8.66 3.39
N HIS A 157 15.01 9.16 3.81
CA HIS A 157 16.27 9.03 3.08
C HIS A 157 17.33 8.42 4.00
N ILE A 158 17.98 7.35 3.54
CA ILE A 158 19.05 6.67 4.27
C ILE A 158 20.33 6.79 3.46
N PRO A 159 21.41 7.39 4.03
CA PRO A 159 22.68 7.57 3.34
C PRO A 159 23.34 6.24 2.96
N ALA A 160 24.28 6.32 2.01
CA ALA A 160 24.98 5.14 1.50
C ALA A 160 25.71 4.35 2.61
N ARG A 161 25.61 3.03 2.54
CA ARG A 161 26.27 2.07 3.45
C ARG A 161 25.85 2.20 4.92
N PHE A 162 24.72 2.86 5.16
CA PHE A 162 24.19 3.00 6.51
C PHE A 162 23.12 1.94 6.79
N ARG A 163 23.26 1.23 7.92
CA ARG A 163 22.31 0.20 8.35
C ARG A 163 21.54 0.67 9.57
N ILE A 164 20.22 0.65 9.48
CA ILE A 164 19.33 0.90 10.62
C ILE A 164 18.96 -0.44 11.25
N GLU A 165 19.39 -0.67 12.50
CA GLU A 165 19.23 -1.95 13.18
C GLU A 165 17.80 -2.20 13.68
N LYS A 166 17.17 -1.16 14.25
CA LYS A 166 15.79 -1.24 14.71
C LYS A 166 14.82 -0.74 13.63
N PRO A 167 13.62 -1.29 13.54
CA PRO A 167 12.66 -0.83 12.54
C PRO A 167 12.24 0.64 12.72
N LEU A 168 11.75 1.24 11.63
CA LEU A 168 11.08 2.54 11.60
C LEU A 168 9.57 2.32 11.49
N LEU A 169 8.77 3.13 12.19
CA LEU A 169 7.31 3.10 12.11
C LEU A 169 6.77 4.41 11.56
N VAL A 170 5.98 4.30 10.52
CA VAL A 170 5.17 5.41 9.98
C VAL A 170 3.70 5.05 10.18
N ARG A 171 2.97 5.86 10.92
CA ARG A 171 1.52 5.77 11.06
C ARG A 171 0.85 6.91 10.31
N LEU A 172 0.08 6.55 9.31
CA LEU A 172 -0.66 7.47 8.47
C LEU A 172 -2.15 7.41 8.79
N ALA A 173 -2.67 8.49 9.39
CA ALA A 173 -4.10 8.66 9.61
C ALA A 173 -4.72 9.30 8.37
N ALA A 174 -5.44 8.53 7.55
CA ALA A 174 -5.74 8.93 6.20
C ALA A 174 -6.91 9.88 6.04
N SER A 175 -7.99 9.80 6.79
CA SER A 175 -9.13 10.70 6.55
C SER A 175 -10.02 10.93 7.76
N ASN A 176 -10.59 12.13 7.82
CA ASN A 176 -11.83 12.37 8.56
C ASN A 176 -13.00 11.74 7.80
N PRO A 177 -14.05 11.27 8.51
CA PRO A 177 -15.32 10.95 7.87
C PRO A 177 -15.79 12.09 6.95
N GLY A 178 -16.24 11.74 5.74
CA GLY A 178 -16.74 12.72 4.77
C GLY A 178 -15.67 13.50 3.99
N SER A 179 -14.36 13.19 4.17
CA SER A 179 -13.28 13.96 3.52
C SER A 179 -12.47 13.16 2.51
N ALA A 180 -11.78 13.90 1.62
CA ALA A 180 -10.72 13.37 0.76
C ALA A 180 -9.36 13.68 1.36
N ALA A 181 -8.47 12.67 1.39
CA ALA A 181 -7.10 12.78 1.84
C ALA A 181 -6.14 12.33 0.73
N PHE A 182 -5.05 13.06 0.57
CA PHE A 182 -4.03 12.78 -0.43
C PHE A 182 -2.68 12.62 0.26
N THR A 183 -1.97 11.53 -0.05
CA THR A 183 -0.67 11.25 0.57
C THR A 183 0.41 11.02 -0.48
N HIS A 184 1.64 11.43 -0.16
CA HIS A 184 2.80 11.15 -0.97
C HIS A 184 3.92 10.63 -0.06
N ASN A 185 4.27 9.37 -0.22
CA ASN A 185 5.24 8.68 0.59
C ASN A 185 6.48 8.39 -0.25
N ILE A 186 7.65 8.68 0.29
CA ILE A 186 8.94 8.52 -0.39
C ILE A 186 9.89 7.77 0.53
N ILE A 187 10.44 6.68 0.04
CA ILE A 187 11.48 5.88 0.70
C ILE A 187 12.67 5.77 -0.24
N LYS A 188 13.78 6.40 0.11
CA LYS A 188 15.02 6.36 -0.66
C LYS A 188 16.15 5.79 0.17
N LEU A 189 16.70 4.68 -0.27
CA LEU A 189 17.89 4.07 0.28
C LEU A 189 19.04 4.25 -0.72
N GLU A 190 20.11 4.91 -0.29
CA GLU A 190 21.33 5.04 -1.10
C GLU A 190 22.10 3.70 -1.15
N ALA A 191 23.13 3.63 -1.99
CA ALA A 191 23.87 2.39 -2.23
C ALA A 191 24.35 1.70 -0.94
N GLY A 192 24.02 0.41 -0.79
CA GLY A 192 24.38 -0.42 0.35
C GLY A 192 23.71 -0.05 1.67
N ALA A 193 22.70 0.81 1.66
CA ALA A 193 21.90 1.14 2.84
C ALA A 193 20.91 0.03 3.17
N SER A 194 20.53 -0.13 4.44
CA SER A 194 19.51 -1.12 4.81
C SER A 194 18.61 -0.67 5.96
N ALA A 195 17.34 -1.07 5.89
CA ALA A 195 16.33 -0.78 6.91
C ALA A 195 15.15 -1.76 6.89
N VAL A 196 14.43 -1.78 8.01
CA VAL A 196 13.07 -2.32 8.10
C VAL A 196 12.13 -1.15 8.35
N VAL A 197 11.10 -1.00 7.53
CA VAL A 197 10.11 0.08 7.63
C VAL A 197 8.72 -0.52 7.74
N VAL A 198 7.91 0.02 8.65
CA VAL A 198 6.49 -0.30 8.80
C VAL A 198 5.67 0.92 8.40
N LEU A 199 4.82 0.77 7.39
CA LEU A 199 3.78 1.73 7.02
C LEU A 199 2.44 1.22 7.55
N ASP A 200 1.87 1.91 8.51
CA ASP A 200 0.61 1.58 9.16
C ASP A 200 -0.47 2.61 8.77
N PHE A 201 -1.27 2.26 7.76
CA PHE A 201 -2.39 3.08 7.33
C PHE A 201 -3.61 2.79 8.19
N ALA A 202 -4.00 3.76 9.00
CA ALA A 202 -5.13 3.69 9.90
C ALA A 202 -6.16 4.80 9.62
N SER A 203 -7.40 4.55 9.97
CA SER A 203 -8.41 5.58 10.10
C SER A 203 -9.10 5.47 11.45
N ASP A 204 -9.91 6.47 11.81
CA ASP A 204 -10.66 6.48 13.05
C ASP A 204 -11.44 5.18 13.24
N GLY A 205 -11.38 4.65 14.45
CA GLY A 205 -11.81 3.30 14.80
C GLY A 205 -13.12 2.88 14.13
N ALA A 206 -13.06 1.76 13.45
CA ALA A 206 -14.04 1.22 12.50
C ALA A 206 -15.52 1.24 12.94
N ALA A 207 -15.78 1.33 14.23
CA ALA A 207 -17.13 1.28 14.79
C ALA A 207 -17.93 2.61 14.71
N LYS A 208 -17.28 3.74 14.41
CA LYS A 208 -17.89 5.08 14.43
C LYS A 208 -17.93 5.81 13.09
N GLN A 209 -17.32 5.26 12.04
CA GLN A 209 -17.29 5.90 10.73
C GLN A 209 -18.66 5.76 10.05
N THR A 210 -19.48 6.81 10.15
CA THR A 210 -20.81 6.86 9.53
C THR A 210 -20.78 7.42 8.13
N GLU A 211 -19.76 8.20 7.78
CA GLU A 211 -19.63 8.91 6.51
C GLU A 211 -18.54 8.28 5.64
N LYS A 212 -18.75 8.33 4.34
CA LYS A 212 -17.80 7.84 3.35
C LYS A 212 -16.65 8.83 3.21
N GLY A 213 -15.44 8.34 2.95
CA GLY A 213 -14.24 9.14 2.71
C GLY A 213 -13.37 8.56 1.59
N LEU A 214 -12.42 9.34 1.11
CA LEU A 214 -11.44 8.94 0.10
C LEU A 214 -10.03 9.11 0.64
N HIS A 215 -9.20 8.09 0.44
CA HIS A 215 -7.75 8.20 0.45
C HIS A 215 -7.23 7.94 -0.98
N ALA A 216 -6.43 8.85 -1.52
CA ALA A 216 -5.67 8.63 -2.73
C ALA A 216 -4.18 8.86 -2.41
N GLY A 217 -3.34 7.85 -2.64
CA GLY A 217 -1.96 7.85 -2.19
C GLY A 217 -0.96 7.45 -3.26
N ILE A 218 0.27 7.96 -3.09
CA ILE A 218 1.45 7.55 -3.82
C ILE A 218 2.49 7.02 -2.84
N LEU A 219 3.17 5.93 -3.22
CA LEU A 219 4.39 5.45 -2.57
C LEU A 219 5.48 5.27 -3.63
N GLU A 220 6.54 6.05 -3.49
CA GLU A 220 7.74 5.97 -4.32
C GLU A 220 8.89 5.37 -3.52
N ILE A 221 9.44 4.24 -3.99
CA ILE A 221 10.58 3.57 -3.37
C ILE A 221 11.73 3.53 -4.37
N HIS A 222 12.90 4.02 -3.94
CA HIS A 222 14.12 3.95 -4.73
C HIS A 222 15.22 3.27 -3.93
N LEU A 223 15.70 2.13 -4.42
CA LEU A 223 16.77 1.35 -3.81
C LEU A 223 18.03 1.43 -4.68
N GLY A 224 19.04 2.13 -4.18
CA GLY A 224 20.36 2.23 -4.79
C GLY A 224 21.11 0.89 -4.80
N GLU A 225 22.22 0.83 -5.51
CA GLU A 225 23.03 -0.39 -5.69
C GLU A 225 23.29 -1.12 -4.35
N GLY A 226 22.91 -2.41 -4.27
CA GLY A 226 23.11 -3.24 -3.08
C GLY A 226 22.32 -2.81 -1.84
N ALA A 227 21.36 -1.90 -1.97
CA ALA A 227 20.48 -1.52 -0.86
C ALA A 227 19.52 -2.67 -0.50
N ASP A 228 19.11 -2.74 0.76
CA ASP A 228 18.26 -3.81 1.30
C ASP A 228 17.12 -3.23 2.14
N LEU A 229 15.88 -3.33 1.65
CA LEU A 229 14.69 -2.84 2.34
C LEU A 229 13.73 -3.98 2.64
N THR A 230 13.34 -4.10 3.90
CA THR A 230 12.10 -4.81 4.26
C THR A 230 11.02 -3.79 4.57
N LEU A 231 9.95 -3.79 3.78
CA LEU A 231 8.78 -2.95 3.96
C LEU A 231 7.60 -3.81 4.41
N VAL A 232 6.99 -3.45 5.52
CA VAL A 232 5.72 -4.02 5.97
C VAL A 232 4.67 -2.94 5.87
N GLU A 233 3.71 -3.12 4.99
CA GLU A 233 2.64 -2.16 4.74
C GLU A 233 1.30 -2.76 5.14
N LEU A 234 0.59 -2.09 6.04
CA LEU A 234 -0.70 -2.53 6.55
C LEU A 234 -1.78 -1.49 6.28
N GLN A 235 -2.74 -1.82 5.46
CA GLN A 235 -3.91 -1.01 5.21
C GLN A 235 -5.07 -1.48 6.11
N LYS A 236 -5.38 -0.68 7.15
CA LYS A 236 -6.40 -0.95 8.18
C LYS A 236 -7.51 0.11 8.21
N PHE A 237 -7.86 0.66 7.06
CA PHE A 237 -8.87 1.72 6.96
C PHE A 237 -10.27 1.26 7.36
N GLY A 238 -11.09 2.19 7.84
CA GLY A 238 -12.48 1.93 8.20
C GLY A 238 -13.36 1.51 7.01
N PRO A 239 -14.50 0.86 7.28
CA PRO A 239 -15.34 0.20 6.28
C PRO A 239 -16.13 1.16 5.38
N LYS A 240 -15.98 2.47 5.54
CA LYS A 240 -16.62 3.51 4.72
C LYS A 240 -15.62 4.31 3.87
N LEU A 241 -14.33 3.97 3.94
CA LEU A 241 -13.29 4.66 3.18
C LEU A 241 -13.07 3.96 1.83
N TRP A 242 -12.93 4.75 0.76
CA TRP A 242 -12.34 4.29 -0.49
C TRP A 242 -10.82 4.56 -0.46
N ASN A 243 -10.05 3.54 -0.80
CA ASN A 243 -8.59 3.63 -0.87
C ASN A 243 -8.14 3.37 -2.32
N ILE A 244 -7.39 4.31 -2.89
CA ILE A 244 -6.84 4.18 -4.24
C ILE A 244 -5.37 4.59 -4.17
N THR A 245 -4.45 3.64 -4.45
CA THR A 245 -3.01 3.90 -4.33
C THR A 245 -2.25 3.49 -5.57
N HIS A 246 -1.18 4.23 -5.84
CA HIS A 246 -0.15 3.90 -6.82
C HIS A 246 1.19 3.79 -6.09
N GLU A 247 1.73 2.59 -6.04
CA GLU A 247 2.89 2.23 -5.25
C GLU A 247 3.92 1.58 -6.16
N ARG A 248 5.11 2.15 -6.23
CA ARG A 248 6.15 1.62 -7.10
C ARG A 248 7.52 1.65 -6.44
N ALA A 249 8.28 0.58 -6.69
CA ALA A 249 9.68 0.46 -6.31
C ALA A 249 10.58 0.32 -7.53
N ILE A 250 11.70 1.05 -7.53
CA ILE A 250 12.79 0.90 -8.50
C ILE A 250 14.00 0.33 -7.76
N LEU A 251 14.56 -0.76 -8.30
CA LEU A 251 15.69 -1.49 -7.74
C LEU A 251 16.89 -1.41 -8.68
N GLU A 252 17.96 -0.79 -8.20
CA GLU A 252 19.26 -0.78 -8.89
C GLU A 252 20.02 -2.10 -8.72
N ARG A 253 21.25 -2.18 -9.21
CA ARG A 253 22.06 -3.39 -9.22
C ARG A 253 22.20 -4.03 -7.82
N ASP A 254 21.97 -5.35 -7.73
CA ASP A 254 22.08 -6.15 -6.51
C ASP A 254 21.19 -5.63 -5.33
N ALA A 255 20.27 -4.68 -5.59
CA ALA A 255 19.34 -4.20 -4.59
C ALA A 255 18.28 -5.26 -4.25
N ARG A 256 17.84 -5.27 -2.99
CA ARG A 256 16.85 -6.22 -2.47
C ARG A 256 15.67 -5.50 -1.85
N LEU A 257 14.47 -5.94 -2.20
CA LEU A 257 13.23 -5.51 -1.57
C LEU A 257 12.45 -6.72 -1.08
N HIS A 258 12.10 -6.72 0.19
CA HIS A 258 11.07 -7.60 0.72
C HIS A 258 9.86 -6.75 1.10
N TRP A 259 8.79 -6.82 0.31
CA TRP A 259 7.56 -6.06 0.52
C TRP A 259 6.46 -6.98 1.04
N VAL A 260 6.07 -6.80 2.31
CA VAL A 260 4.93 -7.49 2.91
C VAL A 260 3.75 -6.54 2.92
N TYR A 261 2.71 -6.86 2.18
CA TYR A 261 1.51 -6.02 2.02
C TYR A 261 0.28 -6.67 2.66
N GLY A 262 -0.47 -5.93 3.46
CA GLY A 262 -1.71 -6.39 4.10
C GLY A 262 -2.90 -5.47 3.82
N ALA A 263 -3.91 -5.96 3.06
CA ALA A 263 -5.18 -5.26 2.84
C ALA A 263 -6.27 -5.82 3.75
N LEU A 264 -6.61 -5.04 4.77
CA LEU A 264 -7.54 -5.44 5.82
C LEU A 264 -8.74 -4.50 5.99
N GLY A 265 -8.71 -3.32 5.40
CA GLY A 265 -9.69 -2.26 5.59
C GLY A 265 -10.25 -1.69 4.29
N ALA A 266 -10.98 -0.59 4.39
CA ALA A 266 -11.69 0.13 3.35
C ALA A 266 -13.02 -0.51 2.88
N ALA A 267 -13.91 0.29 2.32
CA ALA A 267 -15.10 -0.18 1.59
C ALA A 267 -14.69 -0.71 0.20
N LEU A 268 -13.82 0.05 -0.47
CA LEU A 268 -13.16 -0.33 -1.69
C LEU A 268 -11.68 0.00 -1.57
N SER A 269 -10.80 -0.95 -1.91
CA SER A 269 -9.37 -0.72 -2.03
C SER A 269 -8.92 -1.10 -3.43
N LYS A 270 -8.41 -0.13 -4.19
CA LYS A 270 -7.76 -0.32 -5.50
C LYS A 270 -6.30 0.06 -5.34
N ASN A 271 -5.42 -0.91 -5.52
CA ASN A 271 -3.99 -0.74 -5.31
C ASN A 271 -3.21 -1.19 -6.54
N PHE A 272 -2.37 -0.30 -7.07
CA PHE A 272 -1.39 -0.61 -8.10
C PHE A 272 -0.03 -0.72 -7.42
N ILE A 273 0.50 -1.94 -7.33
CA ILE A 273 1.74 -2.26 -6.63
C ILE A 273 2.75 -2.80 -7.64
N GLU A 274 3.75 -2.01 -7.97
CA GLU A 274 4.68 -2.31 -9.05
C GLU A 274 6.13 -2.31 -8.56
N THR A 275 6.93 -3.24 -9.09
CA THR A 275 8.37 -3.29 -8.86
C THR A 275 9.11 -3.33 -10.19
N SER A 276 10.13 -2.49 -10.35
CA SER A 276 10.96 -2.41 -11.54
C SER A 276 12.41 -2.73 -11.19
N LEU A 277 12.88 -3.90 -11.60
CA LEU A 277 14.23 -4.39 -11.40
C LEU A 277 15.10 -3.88 -12.55
N ILE A 278 15.63 -2.65 -12.40
CA ILE A 278 16.38 -1.95 -13.44
C ILE A 278 17.88 -2.27 -13.42
N GLY A 279 18.38 -2.80 -12.31
CA GLY A 279 19.78 -3.18 -12.14
C GLY A 279 19.97 -4.68 -12.18
N GLU A 280 21.12 -5.11 -12.74
CA GLU A 280 21.49 -6.51 -12.80
C GLU A 280 21.59 -7.12 -11.40
N GLY A 281 21.06 -8.33 -11.20
CA GLY A 281 21.09 -9.04 -9.91
C GLY A 281 20.10 -8.53 -8.88
N ALA A 282 19.22 -7.57 -9.22
CA ALA A 282 18.20 -7.09 -8.29
C ALA A 282 17.19 -8.19 -7.93
N GLU A 283 16.75 -8.20 -6.69
CA GLU A 283 15.84 -9.22 -6.14
C GLU A 283 14.63 -8.56 -5.48
N VAL A 284 13.43 -9.10 -5.71
CA VAL A 284 12.21 -8.69 -5.01
C VAL A 284 11.42 -9.88 -4.49
N LYS A 285 10.93 -9.77 -3.25
CA LYS A 285 9.90 -10.64 -2.68
C LYS A 285 8.68 -9.78 -2.38
N MET A 286 7.56 -10.12 -3.01
CA MET A 286 6.27 -9.44 -2.80
C MET A 286 5.31 -10.42 -2.12
N HIS A 287 5.20 -10.35 -0.80
CA HIS A 287 4.33 -11.21 -0.02
C HIS A 287 3.11 -10.42 0.44
N GLY A 288 1.91 -10.81 0.02
CA GLY A 288 0.71 -10.08 0.34
C GLY A 288 -0.40 -10.93 0.92
N PHE A 289 -1.23 -10.33 1.75
CA PHE A 289 -2.44 -10.96 2.25
C PHE A 289 -3.61 -9.98 2.27
N TYR A 290 -4.80 -10.50 2.06
CA TYR A 290 -6.03 -9.70 2.13
C TYR A 290 -7.19 -10.53 2.68
N PHE A 291 -8.02 -9.90 3.49
CA PHE A 291 -9.24 -10.49 4.02
C PHE A 291 -10.41 -9.51 3.83
N ALA A 292 -11.25 -9.79 2.85
CA ALA A 292 -12.45 -9.00 2.57
C ALA A 292 -13.68 -9.64 3.23
N GLY A 293 -14.48 -8.82 3.91
CA GLY A 293 -15.71 -9.24 4.57
C GLY A 293 -16.88 -8.30 4.30
N GLY A 294 -18.10 -8.74 4.56
CA GLY A 294 -19.31 -7.96 4.33
C GLY A 294 -19.50 -7.63 2.85
N GLU A 295 -19.48 -6.34 2.50
CA GLU A 295 -19.63 -5.83 1.12
C GLU A 295 -18.32 -5.19 0.60
N GLN A 296 -17.18 -5.47 1.23
CA GLN A 296 -15.90 -4.89 0.83
C GLN A 296 -15.50 -5.33 -0.58
N VAL A 297 -14.84 -4.42 -1.30
CA VAL A 297 -14.28 -4.69 -2.62
C VAL A 297 -12.78 -4.41 -2.58
N PHE A 298 -11.96 -5.44 -2.82
CA PHE A 298 -10.52 -5.30 -2.95
C PHE A 298 -10.10 -5.67 -4.36
N ASP A 299 -9.32 -4.79 -4.98
CA ASP A 299 -8.81 -4.94 -6.34
C ASP A 299 -7.31 -4.57 -6.31
N LEU A 300 -6.46 -5.59 -6.43
CA LEU A 300 -5.02 -5.51 -6.27
C LEU A 300 -4.34 -5.86 -7.59
N ASP A 301 -3.72 -4.87 -8.22
CA ASP A 301 -2.88 -5.05 -9.40
C ASP A 301 -1.42 -5.09 -8.96
N THR A 302 -0.77 -6.20 -9.22
CA THR A 302 0.65 -6.40 -8.90
C THR A 302 1.46 -6.58 -10.17
N GLN A 303 2.60 -5.88 -10.28
CA GLN A 303 3.45 -5.99 -11.46
C GLN A 303 4.93 -6.13 -11.08
N GLN A 304 5.59 -7.10 -11.71
CA GLN A 304 7.00 -7.40 -11.54
C GLN A 304 7.70 -7.18 -12.90
N ASN A 305 8.41 -6.04 -13.04
CA ASN A 305 9.11 -5.68 -14.28
C ASN A 305 10.59 -6.05 -14.19
N HIS A 306 10.99 -7.04 -14.95
CA HIS A 306 12.39 -7.41 -15.11
C HIS A 306 12.98 -6.66 -16.30
N LEU A 307 13.79 -5.64 -16.03
CA LEU A 307 14.36 -4.74 -17.02
C LEU A 307 15.88 -4.93 -17.19
N ALA A 308 16.49 -5.77 -16.36
CA ALA A 308 17.91 -6.09 -16.39
C ALA A 308 18.14 -7.60 -16.24
N ALA A 309 19.35 -8.06 -16.61
CA ALA A 309 19.71 -9.48 -16.54
C ALA A 309 19.85 -9.99 -15.10
N ARG A 310 19.68 -11.30 -14.89
CA ARG A 310 19.87 -12.02 -13.62
C ARG A 310 19.02 -11.48 -12.46
N THR A 311 17.86 -10.95 -12.75
CA THR A 311 16.93 -10.45 -11.74
C THR A 311 15.99 -11.56 -11.25
N THR A 312 15.60 -11.49 -9.99
CA THR A 312 14.73 -12.49 -9.35
C THR A 312 13.50 -11.83 -8.73
N SER A 313 12.34 -12.42 -8.96
CA SER A 313 11.10 -12.00 -8.27
C SER A 313 10.31 -13.19 -7.75
N ASP A 314 9.83 -13.09 -6.51
CA ASP A 314 8.95 -14.08 -5.87
C ASP A 314 7.73 -13.36 -5.30
N LEU A 315 6.57 -13.60 -5.91
CA LEU A 315 5.30 -13.04 -5.45
C LEU A 315 4.42 -14.16 -4.88
N LEU A 316 4.00 -13.99 -3.63
CA LEU A 316 3.00 -14.82 -2.98
C LEU A 316 1.91 -13.95 -2.36
N TYR A 317 0.70 -14.00 -2.91
CA TYR A 317 -0.48 -13.34 -2.34
C TYR A 317 -1.51 -14.38 -1.89
N LYS A 318 -2.03 -14.20 -0.68
CA LYS A 318 -3.10 -15.05 -0.10
C LYS A 318 -4.31 -14.21 0.26
N GLY A 319 -5.49 -14.63 -0.19
CA GLY A 319 -6.73 -13.92 0.04
C GLY A 319 -7.80 -14.77 0.70
N ALA A 320 -8.68 -14.13 1.47
CA ALA A 320 -9.94 -14.71 1.92
C ALA A 320 -11.10 -13.73 1.66
N ALA A 321 -12.23 -14.26 1.24
CA ALA A 321 -13.43 -13.50 0.96
C ALA A 321 -14.65 -14.11 1.66
N ALA A 322 -15.38 -13.27 2.41
CA ALA A 322 -16.54 -13.66 3.20
C ALA A 322 -17.73 -12.70 3.03
N GLY A 323 -18.92 -13.13 3.36
CA GLY A 323 -20.17 -12.36 3.19
C GLY A 323 -20.51 -12.20 1.71
N SER A 324 -20.70 -10.96 1.25
CA SER A 324 -20.92 -10.57 -0.15
C SER A 324 -19.74 -9.73 -0.68
N SER A 325 -18.55 -9.98 -0.14
CA SER A 325 -17.35 -9.25 -0.54
C SER A 325 -16.85 -9.69 -1.91
N LYS A 326 -16.11 -8.82 -2.55
CA LYS A 326 -15.48 -9.09 -3.85
C LYS A 326 -13.98 -8.84 -3.77
N THR A 327 -13.20 -9.81 -4.24
CA THR A 327 -11.75 -9.64 -4.38
C THR A 327 -11.33 -9.93 -5.80
N VAL A 328 -10.46 -9.05 -6.31
CA VAL A 328 -9.79 -9.21 -7.60
C VAL A 328 -8.30 -9.10 -7.33
N TRP A 329 -7.54 -10.03 -7.84
CA TRP A 329 -6.11 -9.92 -7.92
C TRP A 329 -5.68 -10.09 -9.39
N GLU A 330 -4.99 -9.11 -9.90
CA GLU A 330 -4.32 -9.15 -11.20
C GLU A 330 -2.80 -9.14 -10.96
N GLY A 331 -2.09 -10.09 -11.57
CA GLY A 331 -0.65 -10.15 -11.47
C GLY A 331 -0.02 -10.18 -12.85
N MET A 332 1.05 -9.41 -13.06
CA MET A 332 1.82 -9.42 -14.30
C MET A 332 3.31 -9.58 -14.01
N ILE A 333 3.95 -10.52 -14.68
CA ILE A 333 5.41 -10.54 -14.81
C ILE A 333 5.74 -10.08 -16.22
N TYR A 334 6.46 -8.97 -16.32
CA TYR A 334 7.02 -8.47 -17.58
C TYR A 334 8.53 -8.71 -17.62
N VAL A 335 9.03 -9.28 -18.72
CA VAL A 335 10.46 -9.53 -18.91
C VAL A 335 10.92 -8.88 -20.20
N ASP A 336 11.78 -7.86 -20.10
CA ASP A 336 12.35 -7.12 -21.22
C ASP A 336 13.28 -8.02 -22.07
N PRO A 337 13.42 -7.79 -23.39
CA PRO A 337 14.31 -8.59 -24.25
C PRO A 337 15.75 -8.74 -23.75
N GLN A 338 16.28 -7.77 -23.01
CA GLN A 338 17.63 -7.78 -22.45
C GLN A 338 17.71 -8.44 -21.06
N ALA A 339 16.59 -8.74 -20.42
CA ALA A 339 16.53 -9.30 -19.05
C ALA A 339 16.74 -10.82 -19.06
N MET A 340 17.89 -11.25 -19.60
CA MET A 340 18.26 -12.66 -19.65
C MET A 340 18.53 -13.21 -18.25
N GLN A 341 18.32 -14.52 -18.06
CA GLN A 341 18.52 -15.23 -16.80
C GLN A 341 17.64 -14.72 -15.67
N THR A 342 16.48 -14.18 -16.02
CA THR A 342 15.42 -13.83 -15.06
C THR A 342 14.82 -15.09 -14.45
N ASP A 343 14.58 -15.04 -13.13
CA ASP A 343 13.81 -16.04 -12.38
C ASP A 343 12.59 -15.36 -11.74
N GLY A 344 11.39 -15.60 -12.29
CA GLY A 344 10.16 -14.94 -11.88
C GLY A 344 9.09 -15.93 -11.44
N LEU A 345 8.63 -15.84 -10.20
CA LEU A 345 7.53 -16.65 -9.67
C LEU A 345 6.39 -15.75 -9.20
N GLN A 346 5.17 -16.16 -9.54
CA GLN A 346 3.96 -15.47 -9.07
C GLN A 346 2.91 -16.50 -8.64
N THR A 347 2.49 -16.41 -7.39
CA THR A 347 1.49 -17.32 -6.81
C THR A 347 0.39 -16.53 -6.10
N ASN A 348 -0.87 -16.83 -6.43
CA ASN A 348 -2.03 -16.31 -5.70
C ASN A 348 -2.93 -17.45 -5.23
N ARG A 349 -3.26 -17.47 -3.93
CA ARG A 349 -4.14 -18.49 -3.34
C ARG A 349 -5.28 -17.82 -2.61
N ASN A 350 -6.51 -18.32 -2.82
CA ASN A 350 -7.71 -17.70 -2.26
C ASN A 350 -8.62 -18.71 -1.60
N LEU A 351 -9.22 -18.30 -0.48
CA LEU A 351 -10.29 -19.00 0.20
C LEU A 351 -11.63 -18.27 0.04
N VAL A 352 -12.65 -18.97 -0.45
CA VAL A 352 -14.04 -18.49 -0.49
C VAL A 352 -14.76 -19.02 0.73
N LEU A 353 -15.06 -18.13 1.69
CA LEU A 353 -15.63 -18.49 2.98
C LEU A 353 -17.16 -18.37 3.03
N SER A 354 -17.79 -17.73 2.06
CA SER A 354 -19.23 -17.53 1.98
C SER A 354 -19.74 -17.68 0.56
N ALA A 355 -20.96 -18.15 0.39
CA ALA A 355 -21.58 -18.37 -0.93
C ALA A 355 -21.80 -17.07 -1.72
N GLY A 356 -21.93 -15.92 -1.05
CA GLY A 356 -22.09 -14.61 -1.68
C GLY A 356 -20.78 -13.92 -2.04
N ALA A 357 -19.64 -14.47 -1.62
CA ALA A 357 -18.33 -13.88 -1.90
C ALA A 357 -17.86 -14.19 -3.33
N GLU A 358 -17.28 -13.19 -3.97
CA GLU A 358 -16.73 -13.29 -5.32
C GLU A 358 -15.19 -13.13 -5.28
N VAL A 359 -14.48 -14.07 -5.93
CA VAL A 359 -13.02 -14.04 -6.03
C VAL A 359 -12.60 -14.18 -7.48
N SER A 360 -11.73 -13.30 -7.94
CA SER A 360 -11.09 -13.36 -9.26
C SER A 360 -9.58 -13.31 -9.09
N ALA A 361 -8.87 -14.19 -9.78
CA ALA A 361 -7.41 -14.23 -9.81
C ALA A 361 -6.94 -14.34 -11.28
N LEU A 362 -6.19 -13.36 -11.73
CA LEU A 362 -5.80 -13.19 -13.14
C LEU A 362 -4.28 -13.04 -13.26
N PRO A 363 -3.54 -14.14 -13.22
CA PRO A 363 -2.10 -14.10 -13.46
C PRO A 363 -1.78 -13.91 -14.95
N GLY A 364 -0.81 -13.07 -15.27
CA GLY A 364 -0.31 -12.82 -16.63
C GLY A 364 1.22 -12.90 -16.70
N LEU A 365 1.72 -13.26 -17.87
CA LEU A 365 3.13 -13.26 -18.21
C LEU A 365 3.31 -12.60 -19.58
N GLU A 366 4.22 -11.64 -19.65
CA GLU A 366 4.69 -11.04 -20.91
C GLU A 366 6.22 -11.17 -20.96
N ILE A 367 6.70 -12.16 -21.69
CA ILE A 367 8.10 -12.55 -21.70
C ILE A 367 8.67 -12.32 -23.09
N LEU A 368 9.63 -11.40 -23.17
CA LEU A 368 10.29 -11.01 -24.43
C LEU A 368 11.75 -11.50 -24.52
N ALA A 369 12.27 -12.18 -23.48
CA ALA A 369 13.61 -12.77 -23.44
C ALA A 369 13.54 -14.31 -23.53
N ASP A 370 14.60 -14.94 -24.09
CA ASP A 370 14.62 -16.40 -24.35
C ASP A 370 15.14 -17.24 -23.17
N ASP A 371 16.19 -16.79 -22.48
CA ASP A 371 16.83 -17.53 -21.38
C ASP A 371 16.28 -17.07 -20.02
N VAL A 372 15.08 -17.56 -19.66
CA VAL A 372 14.41 -17.18 -18.42
C VAL A 372 13.66 -18.36 -17.77
N ARG A 373 13.35 -18.23 -16.49
CA ARG A 373 12.49 -19.12 -15.73
C ARG A 373 11.36 -18.29 -15.14
N CYS A 374 10.19 -18.31 -15.80
CA CYS A 374 9.03 -17.59 -15.28
C CYS A 374 7.85 -18.53 -15.19
N SER A 375 7.17 -18.47 -14.06
CA SER A 375 5.95 -19.24 -13.85
C SER A 375 4.93 -18.49 -13.01
N HIS A 376 3.65 -18.84 -13.21
CA HIS A 376 2.57 -18.33 -12.39
C HIS A 376 1.60 -19.43 -11.97
N GLY A 377 0.92 -19.23 -10.87
CA GLY A 377 -0.14 -20.10 -10.38
C GLY A 377 -1.21 -19.31 -9.63
N ALA A 378 -2.48 -19.64 -9.89
CA ALA A 378 -3.59 -19.10 -9.11
C ALA A 378 -4.53 -20.22 -8.68
N THR A 379 -5.00 -20.18 -7.44
CA THR A 379 -5.97 -21.12 -6.90
C THR A 379 -7.10 -20.39 -6.18
N ILE A 380 -8.30 -20.88 -6.37
CA ILE A 380 -9.49 -20.42 -5.66
C ILE A 380 -10.18 -21.68 -5.11
N GLY A 381 -10.31 -21.79 -3.80
CA GLY A 381 -10.88 -22.95 -3.13
C GLY A 381 -11.79 -22.57 -1.96
N LYS A 382 -12.42 -23.57 -1.39
CA LYS A 382 -13.09 -23.48 -0.10
C LYS A 382 -12.23 -24.15 0.97
N LEU A 383 -12.63 -24.04 2.22
CA LEU A 383 -12.02 -24.85 3.29
C LEU A 383 -12.18 -26.34 2.97
N ASP A 384 -11.14 -27.11 3.22
CA ASP A 384 -11.13 -28.54 2.97
C ASP A 384 -11.99 -29.26 4.03
N GLU A 385 -13.05 -29.93 3.58
CA GLU A 385 -13.99 -30.64 4.49
C GLU A 385 -13.31 -31.87 5.14
N ASP A 386 -12.31 -32.47 4.52
CA ASP A 386 -11.60 -33.60 5.12
C ASP A 386 -10.67 -33.13 6.25
N GLU A 387 -10.01 -31.97 6.07
CA GLU A 387 -9.24 -31.32 7.13
C GLU A 387 -10.15 -30.89 8.30
N LEU A 388 -11.30 -30.28 8.00
CA LEU A 388 -12.29 -29.90 9.00
C LEU A 388 -12.80 -31.14 9.75
N PHE A 389 -13.18 -32.20 9.03
CA PHE A 389 -13.63 -33.45 9.63
C PHE A 389 -12.54 -34.06 10.54
N TYR A 390 -11.28 -34.06 10.09
CA TYR A 390 -10.16 -34.55 10.90
C TYR A 390 -10.06 -33.80 12.23
N LEU A 391 -10.09 -32.46 12.20
CA LEU A 391 -10.04 -31.63 13.43
C LEU A 391 -11.25 -31.89 14.34
N GLN A 392 -12.45 -32.04 13.77
CA GLN A 392 -13.65 -32.38 14.53
C GLN A 392 -13.57 -33.77 15.20
N THR A 393 -12.95 -34.76 14.55
CA THR A 393 -12.72 -36.07 15.18
C THR A 393 -11.74 -36.00 16.37
N ARG A 394 -10.96 -34.92 16.52
CA ARG A 394 -10.11 -34.61 17.66
C ARG A 394 -10.82 -33.79 18.74
N GLY A 395 -12.12 -33.53 18.58
CA GLY A 395 -12.94 -32.82 19.55
C GLY A 395 -12.93 -31.30 19.38
N ILE A 396 -12.36 -30.77 18.28
CA ILE A 396 -12.34 -29.33 18.01
C ILE A 396 -13.68 -28.94 17.35
N PRO A 397 -14.44 -27.98 17.90
CA PRO A 397 -15.68 -27.50 17.29
C PRO A 397 -15.44 -26.94 15.89
N ARG A 398 -16.43 -27.07 14.98
CA ARG A 398 -16.27 -26.67 13.56
C ARG A 398 -15.75 -25.25 13.39
N VAL A 399 -16.31 -24.27 14.10
CA VAL A 399 -15.90 -22.86 13.99
C VAL A 399 -14.43 -22.65 14.38
N GLU A 400 -14.00 -23.33 15.44
CA GLU A 400 -12.59 -23.30 15.89
C GLU A 400 -11.67 -24.02 14.89
N ALA A 401 -12.13 -25.12 14.28
CA ALA A 401 -11.40 -25.81 13.23
C ALA A 401 -11.23 -24.93 11.97
N GLU A 402 -12.29 -24.27 11.53
CA GLU A 402 -12.25 -23.31 10.42
C GLU A 402 -11.26 -22.17 10.70
N GLN A 403 -11.28 -21.61 11.92
CA GLN A 403 -10.35 -20.57 12.34
C GLN A 403 -8.90 -21.05 12.29
N LEU A 404 -8.60 -22.23 12.80
CA LEU A 404 -7.24 -22.80 12.79
C LEU A 404 -6.70 -23.00 11.36
N ILE A 405 -7.56 -23.47 10.43
CA ILE A 405 -7.17 -23.63 9.03
C ILE A 405 -6.88 -22.27 8.39
N ILE A 406 -7.70 -21.24 8.67
CA ILE A 406 -7.50 -19.88 8.13
C ILE A 406 -6.23 -19.25 8.73
N GLU A 407 -5.99 -19.40 10.02
CA GLU A 407 -4.75 -18.93 10.65
C GLU A 407 -3.52 -19.61 10.03
N GLY A 408 -3.58 -20.92 9.82
CA GLY A 408 -2.52 -21.68 9.13
C GLY A 408 -2.34 -21.24 7.67
N PHE A 409 -3.44 -20.95 6.96
CA PHE A 409 -3.39 -20.46 5.59
C PHE A 409 -2.63 -19.14 5.46
N PHE A 410 -2.88 -18.17 6.34
CA PHE A 410 -2.17 -16.89 6.34
C PHE A 410 -0.80 -16.95 7.02
N GLY A 411 -0.55 -17.98 7.85
CA GLY A 411 0.68 -18.15 8.64
C GLY A 411 1.96 -18.11 7.81
N GLU A 412 1.92 -18.61 6.57
CA GLU A 412 3.06 -18.57 5.64
C GLU A 412 3.50 -17.13 5.31
N ILE A 413 2.56 -16.18 5.21
CA ILE A 413 2.87 -14.77 4.95
C ILE A 413 3.14 -14.02 6.24
N THR A 414 2.35 -14.23 7.29
CA THR A 414 2.58 -13.54 8.56
C THR A 414 3.95 -13.86 9.15
N ALA A 415 4.47 -15.06 8.93
CA ALA A 415 5.82 -15.45 9.33
C ALA A 415 6.93 -14.68 8.59
N GLN A 416 6.63 -14.03 7.46
CA GLN A 416 7.59 -13.20 6.72
C GLN A 416 7.77 -11.81 7.32
N VAL A 417 6.88 -11.37 8.20
CA VAL A 417 7.01 -10.10 8.92
C VAL A 417 8.13 -10.22 9.95
N PRO A 418 9.18 -9.39 9.93
CA PRO A 418 10.34 -9.58 10.80
C PRO A 418 10.15 -9.09 12.25
N ILE A 419 8.94 -8.69 12.61
CA ILE A 419 8.58 -8.10 13.92
C ILE A 419 7.53 -8.98 14.59
N ALA A 420 7.89 -9.68 15.66
CA ALA A 420 7.03 -10.66 16.31
C ALA A 420 5.72 -10.07 16.87
N GLU A 421 5.79 -8.85 17.43
CA GLU A 421 4.62 -8.14 17.92
C GLU A 421 3.63 -7.85 16.78
N LEU A 422 4.15 -7.49 15.61
CA LEU A 422 3.34 -7.20 14.44
C LEU A 422 2.76 -8.48 13.82
N GLN A 423 3.50 -9.60 13.83
CA GLN A 423 2.94 -10.92 13.47
C GLN A 423 1.72 -11.26 14.33
N SER A 424 1.85 -11.07 15.65
CA SER A 424 0.76 -11.33 16.60
C SER A 424 -0.44 -10.41 16.33
N GLU A 425 -0.20 -9.11 16.10
CA GLU A 425 -1.27 -8.14 15.77
C GLU A 425 -2.00 -8.55 14.48
N ILE A 426 -1.29 -8.90 13.43
CA ILE A 426 -1.88 -9.34 12.16
C ILE A 426 -2.73 -10.59 12.36
N THR A 427 -2.24 -11.55 13.13
CA THR A 427 -2.98 -12.80 13.44
C THR A 427 -4.28 -12.50 14.17
N GLU A 428 -4.26 -11.63 15.18
CA GLU A 428 -5.48 -11.22 15.91
C GLU A 428 -6.47 -10.46 15.01
N ILE A 429 -5.98 -9.63 14.08
CA ILE A 429 -6.86 -8.95 13.12
C ILE A 429 -7.53 -9.96 12.18
N ILE A 430 -6.79 -10.94 11.67
CA ILE A 430 -7.33 -12.00 10.79
C ILE A 430 -8.40 -12.80 11.54
N LYS A 431 -8.13 -13.17 12.79
CA LYS A 431 -9.07 -13.87 13.67
C LYS A 431 -10.36 -13.09 13.91
N ALA A 432 -10.24 -11.81 14.30
CA ALA A 432 -11.40 -10.94 14.51
C ALA A 432 -12.26 -10.78 13.23
N ARG A 433 -11.63 -10.75 12.06
CA ARG A 433 -12.35 -10.70 10.78
C ARG A 433 -13.09 -11.98 10.46
N PHE A 434 -12.48 -13.12 10.76
CA PHE A 434 -13.15 -14.41 10.62
C PHE A 434 -14.37 -14.50 11.55
N GLU A 435 -14.24 -14.13 12.83
CA GLU A 435 -15.36 -14.12 13.79
C GLU A 435 -16.53 -13.26 13.30
N LEU A 436 -16.24 -12.07 12.75
CA LEU A 436 -17.26 -11.20 12.14
C LEU A 436 -17.92 -11.82 10.90
N ALA A 437 -17.19 -12.64 10.15
CA ALA A 437 -17.70 -13.30 8.96
C ALA A 437 -18.64 -14.48 9.29
N VAL A 438 -18.39 -15.18 10.38
CA VAL A 438 -19.17 -16.36 10.82
C VAL A 438 -20.45 -15.96 11.57
N GLN A 439 -20.48 -14.79 12.22
CA GLN A 439 -21.66 -14.29 12.97
C GLN A 439 -22.80 -13.78 12.07
N ARG A 440 -22.65 -13.76 10.76
CA ARG A 440 -23.65 -13.34 9.76
C ARG A 440 -24.14 -14.51 8.93
#